data_258cd23b131bae9f83f8f07ecb2105ce
#
_entry.id   258cd23b131bae9f83f8f07ecb2105ce
#
_cell.length_a   1.000
_cell.length_b   1.000
_cell.length_c   1.000
_cell.angle_alpha   90.00
_cell.angle_beta   90.00
_cell.angle_gamma   90.00
#
_symmetry.space_group_name_H-M   'P 1'
#
loop_
_entity.id
_entity.type
_entity.pdbx_description
1 polymer ?
#
loop_
_entity_poly.entity_id
_entity_poly.type
_entity_poly.pdbx_seq_one_letter_code
_entity_poly.pdbx_strand_id
1 'polypeptide(L)'
;NALSEWLELEDTVDGVRYTERFERGHVARPFRSEGKSDPGNPHGVKVTFKPDPTIFEDTVFDFKMLLNRMREQAFLNGGVRICLRDDRPRTDSEGNPLPPPEEDLCYEGGIRHFVEYLAEHQKHATPCHNQVIYMRGEKGTSVAEIALQYTDSYDECVMTFANNMNTIEGGTHETGFRSGLTRAINDYGHRAGILKDSDRNLSGEDVREGLCAVVSVKLENAQFESQTKAKLGNSDIRTLVEGTVTSKLAEFFEENPAVARVILDKAMTASRAREAARKAREATRRGALSEGSSLPGKLKDCQEKSAELTELYLVEGDSAGGTAGQGRNPRYQAILPLRGKVLNVEKTRLDKVYGNPSLLPIIQAIGCGIGEEFDITKLRYGKIIIMADADVDGSHIRILILTFLFRHMRQLVEEGHVYFAMPPLYRIYKKNHKGENDRFAFTDEERDRIIAEIGGSVEADRYKGLGEMDDHELRETTMDPANRTLQRVTIEDAMACDEMFSLLMGDKVEPRRIFIEENAKFAENLDI
;
A
#
# COMPACT_ATOMS: atom_id res chain seq x y z
N ASN A 1 -24.34 19.44 -1.65
CA ASN A 1 -24.90 20.29 -2.72
C ASN A 1 -23.92 21.37 -3.20
N ALA A 2 -23.05 21.93 -2.33
CA ALA A 2 -22.13 23.00 -2.66
C ALA A 2 -21.01 22.60 -3.66
N LEU A 3 -20.67 21.32 -3.74
CA LEU A 3 -19.66 20.76 -4.65
C LEU A 3 -20.26 20.23 -5.96
N SER A 4 -21.56 20.41 -6.16
CA SER A 4 -22.28 19.88 -7.32
C SER A 4 -22.73 21.02 -8.22
N GLU A 5 -22.61 20.83 -9.54
CA GLU A 5 -23.24 21.69 -10.54
C GLU A 5 -24.75 21.77 -10.28
N TRP A 6 -25.34 20.61 -10.00
CA TRP A 6 -26.71 20.51 -9.48
C TRP A 6 -26.86 19.26 -8.60
N LEU A 7 -27.79 19.33 -7.64
CA LEU A 7 -28.24 18.21 -6.80
C LEU A 7 -29.75 18.22 -6.68
N GLU A 8 -30.36 17.07 -6.84
CA GLU A 8 -31.80 16.84 -6.67
C GLU A 8 -32.04 15.80 -5.57
N LEU A 9 -32.87 16.19 -4.62
CA LEU A 9 -33.34 15.35 -3.53
C LEU A 9 -34.79 14.95 -3.80
N GLU A 10 -35.08 13.64 -3.73
CA GLU A 10 -36.41 13.10 -3.67
C GLU A 10 -36.55 12.36 -2.34
N ASP A 11 -37.53 12.72 -1.54
CA ASP A 11 -37.84 12.08 -0.26
C ASP A 11 -39.30 11.56 -0.27
N THR A 12 -39.49 10.31 0.11
CA THR A 12 -40.80 9.70 0.20
C THR A 12 -41.07 9.30 1.64
N VAL A 13 -42.05 9.95 2.24
CA VAL A 13 -42.48 9.71 3.62
C VAL A 13 -44.01 9.47 3.63
N ASP A 14 -44.42 8.38 4.25
CA ASP A 14 -45.86 7.99 4.40
C ASP A 14 -46.61 8.01 3.08
N GLY A 15 -45.96 7.59 2.00
CA GLY A 15 -46.56 7.53 0.67
C GLY A 15 -46.74 8.89 -0.02
N VAL A 16 -46.09 9.94 0.49
CA VAL A 16 -46.01 11.27 -0.16
C VAL A 16 -44.62 11.56 -0.61
N ARG A 17 -44.44 11.94 -1.87
CA ARG A 17 -43.14 12.32 -2.46
C ARG A 17 -42.93 13.82 -2.36
N TYR A 18 -41.75 14.18 -1.86
CA TYR A 18 -41.25 15.53 -1.76
C TYR A 18 -40.00 15.69 -2.63
N THR A 19 -39.78 16.87 -3.22
CA THR A 19 -38.61 17.14 -4.04
C THR A 19 -38.00 18.50 -3.70
N GLU A 20 -36.66 18.58 -3.81
CA GLU A 20 -35.93 19.81 -3.72
C GLU A 20 -34.74 19.77 -4.71
N ARG A 21 -34.35 20.92 -5.28
CA ARG A 21 -33.21 20.99 -6.19
C ARG A 21 -32.30 22.16 -5.84
N PHE A 22 -31.02 21.89 -5.88
CA PHE A 22 -29.94 22.86 -5.67
C PHE A 22 -29.10 22.99 -6.93
N GLU A 23 -28.55 24.20 -7.17
CA GLU A 23 -27.57 24.48 -8.20
C GLU A 23 -26.42 25.25 -7.55
N ARG A 24 -25.20 24.67 -7.56
CA ARG A 24 -24.00 25.19 -6.90
C ARG A 24 -24.25 25.67 -5.47
N GLY A 25 -24.98 24.87 -4.70
CA GLY A 25 -25.28 25.16 -3.31
C GLY A 25 -26.49 26.07 -3.06
N HIS A 26 -27.03 26.71 -4.09
CA HIS A 26 -28.21 27.57 -3.99
C HIS A 26 -29.50 26.79 -4.28
N VAL A 27 -30.56 27.13 -3.55
CA VAL A 27 -31.88 26.52 -3.78
C VAL A 27 -32.42 27.01 -5.13
N ALA A 28 -32.45 26.12 -6.13
CA ALA A 28 -33.02 26.40 -7.45
C ALA A 28 -34.51 26.08 -7.50
N ARG A 29 -34.95 25.02 -6.79
CA ARG A 29 -36.33 24.66 -6.59
C ARG A 29 -36.53 24.31 -5.13
N PRO A 30 -37.39 25.07 -4.39
CA PRO A 30 -37.61 24.82 -2.96
C PRO A 30 -38.33 23.50 -2.70
N PHE A 31 -38.18 23.00 -1.49
CA PHE A 31 -38.87 21.80 -1.01
C PHE A 31 -40.37 21.90 -1.21
N ARG A 32 -40.92 20.89 -1.88
CA ARG A 32 -42.37 20.86 -2.17
C ARG A 32 -42.88 19.42 -2.28
N SER A 33 -44.17 19.24 -2.00
CA SER A 33 -44.84 17.98 -2.24
C SER A 33 -45.19 17.81 -3.72
N GLU A 34 -44.88 16.62 -4.27
CA GLU A 34 -45.27 16.22 -5.63
C GLU A 34 -46.50 15.32 -5.64
N GLY A 35 -47.10 15.07 -4.47
CA GLY A 35 -48.28 14.23 -4.31
C GLY A 35 -47.97 12.80 -3.85
N LYS A 36 -48.90 11.87 -4.13
CA LYS A 36 -48.73 10.47 -3.70
C LYS A 36 -47.56 9.78 -4.43
N SER A 37 -46.78 9.04 -3.68
CA SER A 37 -45.71 8.18 -4.25
C SER A 37 -46.30 6.91 -4.86
N ASP A 38 -45.47 6.14 -5.57
CA ASP A 38 -45.78 4.79 -6.01
C ASP A 38 -46.13 3.91 -4.78
N PRO A 39 -47.26 3.17 -4.80
CA PRO A 39 -47.64 2.27 -3.70
C PRO A 39 -46.56 1.22 -3.34
N GLY A 40 -45.67 0.87 -4.28
CA GLY A 40 -44.55 -0.04 -4.05
C GLY A 40 -43.35 0.57 -3.29
N ASN A 41 -43.32 1.90 -3.10
CA ASN A 41 -42.22 2.60 -2.43
C ASN A 41 -42.76 3.67 -1.45
N PRO A 42 -43.28 3.27 -0.28
CA PRO A 42 -43.90 4.19 0.68
C PRO A 42 -42.88 5.07 1.45
N HIS A 43 -41.63 4.65 1.52
CA HIS A 43 -40.53 5.35 2.23
C HIS A 43 -39.23 5.24 1.47
N GLY A 44 -38.44 6.28 1.46
CA GLY A 44 -37.11 6.26 0.89
C GLY A 44 -36.59 7.63 0.47
N VAL A 45 -35.28 7.74 0.37
CA VAL A 45 -34.60 8.94 -0.09
C VAL A 45 -33.78 8.62 -1.35
N LYS A 46 -33.92 9.47 -2.38
CA LYS A 46 -33.09 9.42 -3.58
C LYS A 46 -32.35 10.74 -3.74
N VAL A 47 -31.04 10.65 -3.85
CA VAL A 47 -30.17 11.80 -4.11
C VAL A 47 -29.52 11.62 -5.48
N THR A 48 -29.73 12.60 -6.36
CA THR A 48 -29.10 12.62 -7.69
C THR A 48 -28.27 13.87 -7.79
N PHE A 49 -27.01 13.76 -8.20
CA PHE A 49 -26.13 14.92 -8.32
C PHE A 49 -25.14 14.79 -9.47
N LYS A 50 -24.62 15.92 -9.91
CA LYS A 50 -23.55 16.02 -10.89
C LYS A 50 -22.42 16.84 -10.30
N PRO A 51 -21.18 16.29 -10.18
CA PRO A 51 -20.02 17.04 -9.71
C PRO A 51 -19.78 18.29 -10.56
N ASP A 52 -19.36 19.38 -9.94
CA ASP A 52 -19.08 20.64 -10.65
C ASP A 52 -17.67 20.62 -11.27
N PRO A 53 -17.53 20.62 -12.62
CA PRO A 53 -16.23 20.60 -13.29
C PRO A 53 -15.43 21.90 -13.10
N THR A 54 -16.01 22.93 -12.50
CA THR A 54 -15.26 24.16 -12.12
C THR A 54 -14.55 24.01 -10.78
N ILE A 55 -14.86 22.95 -10.00
CA ILE A 55 -14.29 22.66 -8.69
C ILE A 55 -13.37 21.44 -8.77
N PHE A 56 -13.79 20.40 -9.52
CA PHE A 56 -13.06 19.15 -9.67
C PHE A 56 -12.34 19.09 -11.02
N GLU A 57 -11.07 18.70 -11.01
CA GLU A 57 -10.28 18.46 -12.24
C GLU A 57 -10.79 17.24 -13.00
N ASP A 58 -11.21 16.18 -12.28
CA ASP A 58 -11.86 14.99 -12.82
C ASP A 58 -13.23 14.79 -12.17
N THR A 59 -14.24 14.55 -13.00
CA THR A 59 -15.63 14.27 -12.58
C THR A 59 -16.09 12.85 -12.92
N VAL A 60 -15.18 11.99 -13.40
CA VAL A 60 -15.47 10.60 -13.74
C VAL A 60 -15.28 9.72 -12.53
N PHE A 61 -16.37 9.08 -12.08
CA PHE A 61 -16.30 8.14 -10.96
C PHE A 61 -15.65 6.83 -11.39
N ASP A 62 -14.69 6.35 -10.59
CA ASP A 62 -14.12 5.01 -10.71
C ASP A 62 -15.02 3.97 -10.02
N PHE A 63 -15.49 2.98 -10.80
CA PHE A 63 -16.39 1.94 -10.30
C PHE A 63 -15.70 1.08 -9.24
N LYS A 64 -14.43 0.70 -9.45
CA LYS A 64 -13.70 -0.18 -8.54
C LYS A 64 -13.44 0.49 -7.19
N MET A 65 -13.11 1.78 -7.20
CA MET A 65 -12.93 2.56 -5.98
C MET A 65 -14.23 2.65 -5.18
N LEU A 66 -15.35 2.94 -5.85
CA LEU A 66 -16.67 2.97 -5.21
C LEU A 66 -17.07 1.59 -4.67
N LEU A 67 -16.83 0.53 -5.44
CA LEU A 67 -17.12 -0.84 -5.04
C LEU A 67 -16.39 -1.23 -3.74
N ASN A 68 -15.11 -0.91 -3.63
CA ASN A 68 -14.33 -1.19 -2.43
C ASN A 68 -14.90 -0.44 -1.22
N ARG A 69 -15.24 0.84 -1.37
CA ARG A 69 -15.86 1.63 -0.29
C ARG A 69 -17.25 1.13 0.10
N MET A 70 -18.08 0.75 -0.85
CA MET A 70 -19.42 0.19 -0.57
C MET A 70 -19.30 -1.19 0.09
N ARG A 71 -18.32 -1.99 -0.29
CA ARG A 71 -18.04 -3.29 0.35
C ARG A 71 -17.62 -3.12 1.80
N GLU A 72 -16.72 -2.19 2.13
CA GLU A 72 -16.39 -1.83 3.52
C GLU A 72 -17.65 -1.47 4.32
N GLN A 73 -18.50 -0.61 3.77
CA GLN A 73 -19.73 -0.19 4.44
C GLN A 73 -20.70 -1.36 4.66
N ALA A 74 -20.83 -2.27 3.71
CA ALA A 74 -21.67 -3.46 3.85
C ALA A 74 -21.14 -4.42 4.93
N PHE A 75 -19.81 -4.57 5.06
CA PHE A 75 -19.20 -5.37 6.12
C PHE A 75 -19.37 -4.71 7.51
N LEU A 76 -19.18 -3.39 7.60
CA LEU A 76 -19.29 -2.67 8.88
C LEU A 76 -20.72 -2.57 9.41
N ASN A 77 -21.70 -2.77 8.54
CA ASN A 77 -23.13 -2.71 8.87
C ASN A 77 -23.81 -4.03 8.48
N GLY A 78 -23.53 -5.10 9.22
CA GLY A 78 -24.04 -6.43 8.93
C GLY A 78 -25.54 -6.46 8.65
N GLY A 79 -25.94 -7.10 7.56
CA GLY A 79 -27.31 -7.20 7.09
C GLY A 79 -27.79 -6.02 6.21
N VAL A 80 -27.02 -4.94 6.08
CA VAL A 80 -27.32 -3.87 5.12
C VAL A 80 -26.96 -4.33 3.72
N ARG A 81 -27.92 -4.19 2.79
CA ARG A 81 -27.74 -4.51 1.37
C ARG A 81 -27.38 -3.25 0.59
N ILE A 82 -26.29 -3.29 -0.15
CA ILE A 82 -25.82 -2.21 -1.00
C ILE A 82 -25.68 -2.73 -2.43
N CYS A 83 -26.45 -2.15 -3.38
CA CYS A 83 -26.33 -2.46 -4.79
C CYS A 83 -25.59 -1.31 -5.48
N LEU A 84 -24.52 -1.62 -6.20
CA LEU A 84 -23.76 -0.67 -6.99
C LEU A 84 -23.85 -1.04 -8.46
N ARG A 85 -24.23 -0.09 -9.33
CA ARG A 85 -24.37 -0.30 -10.76
C ARG A 85 -23.81 0.89 -11.55
N ASP A 86 -23.10 0.60 -12.62
CA ASP A 86 -22.54 1.59 -13.55
C ASP A 86 -23.27 1.52 -14.89
N ASP A 87 -24.15 2.46 -15.15
CA ASP A 87 -24.97 2.53 -16.36
C ASP A 87 -24.25 3.23 -17.54
N ARG A 88 -22.96 3.59 -17.40
CA ARG A 88 -22.21 4.17 -18.52
C ARG A 88 -22.04 3.16 -19.66
N PRO A 89 -22.23 3.58 -20.94
CA PRO A 89 -22.06 2.69 -22.07
C PRO A 89 -20.64 2.10 -22.13
N ARG A 90 -20.56 0.78 -22.27
CA ARG A 90 -19.31 0.03 -22.42
C ARG A 90 -19.41 -0.87 -23.66
N THR A 91 -18.29 -1.03 -24.34
CA THR A 91 -18.19 -1.93 -25.51
C THR A 91 -16.99 -2.87 -25.32
N ASP A 92 -17.08 -4.06 -25.90
CA ASP A 92 -15.95 -4.96 -26.01
C ASP A 92 -14.95 -4.48 -27.08
N SER A 93 -13.86 -5.23 -27.30
CA SER A 93 -12.84 -4.94 -28.33
C SER A 93 -13.38 -4.98 -29.77
N GLU A 94 -14.55 -5.59 -29.99
CA GLU A 94 -15.21 -5.69 -31.28
C GLU A 94 -16.30 -4.61 -31.49
N GLY A 95 -16.53 -3.76 -30.47
CA GLY A 95 -17.53 -2.68 -30.51
C GLY A 95 -18.94 -3.11 -30.09
N ASN A 96 -19.13 -4.33 -29.58
CA ASN A 96 -20.43 -4.79 -29.11
C ASN A 96 -20.72 -4.22 -27.70
N PRO A 97 -21.99 -3.86 -27.41
CA PRO A 97 -22.36 -3.34 -26.09
C PRO A 97 -22.20 -4.42 -25.01
N LEU A 98 -21.50 -4.07 -23.92
CA LEU A 98 -21.39 -4.90 -22.73
C LEU A 98 -22.50 -4.54 -21.73
N PRO A 99 -22.99 -5.50 -20.92
CA PRO A 99 -23.92 -5.21 -19.85
C PRO A 99 -23.27 -4.27 -18.81
N PRO A 100 -24.06 -3.42 -18.15
CA PRO A 100 -23.56 -2.58 -17.06
C PRO A 100 -23.02 -3.45 -15.93
N PRO A 101 -21.83 -3.14 -15.37
CA PRO A 101 -21.34 -3.83 -14.19
C PRO A 101 -22.27 -3.53 -13.01
N GLU A 102 -22.66 -4.57 -12.31
CA GLU A 102 -23.56 -4.50 -11.16
C GLU A 102 -23.07 -5.44 -10.07
N GLU A 103 -23.01 -4.94 -8.84
CA GLU A 103 -22.60 -5.69 -7.65
C GLU A 103 -23.64 -5.54 -6.55
N ASP A 104 -23.96 -6.65 -5.91
CA ASP A 104 -24.93 -6.73 -4.82
C ASP A 104 -24.23 -7.21 -3.54
N LEU A 105 -24.01 -6.30 -2.62
CA LEU A 105 -23.22 -6.48 -1.42
C LEU A 105 -24.14 -6.62 -0.21
N CYS A 106 -24.13 -7.79 0.45
CA CYS A 106 -24.84 -8.03 1.70
C CYS A 106 -24.11 -9.07 2.53
N TYR A 107 -23.61 -8.67 3.70
CA TYR A 107 -22.80 -9.52 4.58
C TYR A 107 -23.44 -9.60 5.97
N GLU A 108 -24.23 -10.64 6.23
CA GLU A 108 -24.91 -10.84 7.52
C GLU A 108 -23.93 -11.03 8.70
N GLY A 109 -22.76 -11.64 8.45
CA GLY A 109 -21.71 -11.85 9.44
C GLY A 109 -20.94 -10.58 9.83
N GLY A 110 -21.20 -9.45 9.15
CA GLY A 110 -20.56 -8.18 9.47
C GLY A 110 -19.04 -8.23 9.42
N ILE A 111 -18.36 -7.71 10.45
CA ILE A 111 -16.91 -7.68 10.51
C ILE A 111 -16.24 -9.06 10.60
N ARG A 112 -16.96 -10.14 10.91
CA ARG A 112 -16.44 -11.52 10.82
C ARG A 112 -16.18 -11.88 9.37
N HIS A 113 -17.19 -11.70 8.50
CA HIS A 113 -17.04 -11.93 7.06
C HIS A 113 -16.00 -10.98 6.46
N PHE A 114 -15.83 -9.79 7.05
CA PHE A 114 -14.78 -8.86 6.59
C PHE A 114 -13.37 -9.43 6.83
N VAL A 115 -13.11 -10.02 8.00
CA VAL A 115 -11.82 -10.68 8.28
C VAL A 115 -11.58 -11.86 7.36
N GLU A 116 -12.60 -12.69 7.09
CA GLU A 116 -12.52 -13.78 6.12
C GLU A 116 -12.18 -13.28 4.72
N TYR A 117 -12.87 -12.21 4.28
CA TYR A 117 -12.60 -11.55 3.00
C TYR A 117 -11.16 -11.01 2.92
N LEU A 118 -10.66 -10.35 3.97
CA LEU A 118 -9.29 -9.84 4.02
C LEU A 118 -8.26 -10.97 3.92
N ALA A 119 -8.46 -12.06 4.64
CA ALA A 119 -7.57 -13.21 4.61
C ALA A 119 -7.54 -13.89 3.24
N GLU A 120 -8.69 -14.12 2.63
CA GLU A 120 -8.84 -14.87 1.39
C GLU A 120 -8.53 -14.02 0.15
N HIS A 121 -9.16 -12.85 0.02
CA HIS A 121 -9.13 -12.05 -1.20
C HIS A 121 -8.03 -11.01 -1.20
N GLN A 122 -7.72 -10.40 -0.06
CA GLN A 122 -6.70 -9.37 0.00
C GLN A 122 -5.30 -9.94 0.28
N LYS A 123 -5.19 -10.88 1.23
CA LYS A 123 -3.89 -11.50 1.56
C LYS A 123 -3.64 -12.79 0.81
N HIS A 124 -4.65 -13.38 0.19
CA HIS A 124 -4.58 -14.69 -0.45
C HIS A 124 -3.94 -15.74 0.47
N ALA A 125 -4.14 -15.60 1.76
CA ALA A 125 -3.52 -16.40 2.82
C ALA A 125 -4.47 -17.50 3.29
N THR A 126 -3.90 -18.56 3.85
CA THR A 126 -4.68 -19.68 4.41
C THR A 126 -4.86 -19.45 5.90
N PRO A 127 -6.10 -19.48 6.45
CA PRO A 127 -6.31 -19.39 7.88
C PRO A 127 -5.62 -20.53 8.63
N CYS A 128 -4.93 -20.22 9.73
CA CYS A 128 -4.32 -21.20 10.62
C CYS A 128 -5.34 -21.91 11.52
N HIS A 129 -6.53 -21.34 11.64
CA HIS A 129 -7.67 -21.90 12.39
C HIS A 129 -8.99 -21.51 11.72
N ASN A 130 -10.01 -22.38 11.82
CA ASN A 130 -11.25 -22.25 11.06
C ASN A 130 -12.23 -21.20 11.60
N GLN A 131 -12.04 -20.70 12.81
CA GLN A 131 -12.98 -19.82 13.48
C GLN A 131 -12.46 -18.39 13.54
N VAL A 132 -13.21 -17.43 13.02
CA VAL A 132 -12.96 -16.00 13.27
C VAL A 132 -13.31 -15.69 14.73
N ILE A 133 -12.36 -15.14 15.46
CA ILE A 133 -12.53 -14.71 16.85
C ILE A 133 -13.23 -13.35 16.84
N TYR A 134 -14.40 -13.27 17.46
CA TYR A 134 -15.19 -12.05 17.54
C TYR A 134 -15.38 -11.62 19.00
N MET A 135 -15.19 -10.34 19.23
CA MET A 135 -15.31 -9.73 20.55
C MET A 135 -16.13 -8.44 20.46
N ARG A 136 -17.00 -8.23 21.43
CA ARG A 136 -17.78 -7.01 21.56
C ARG A 136 -17.73 -6.50 22.99
N GLY A 137 -17.51 -5.20 23.14
CA GLY A 137 -17.54 -4.50 24.42
C GLY A 137 -18.27 -3.19 24.31
N GLU A 138 -18.91 -2.80 25.44
CA GLU A 138 -19.70 -1.57 25.53
C GLU A 138 -19.34 -0.80 26.79
N LYS A 139 -19.32 0.52 26.68
CA LYS A 139 -19.11 1.41 27.83
C LYS A 139 -19.89 2.72 27.59
N GLY A 140 -20.96 2.93 28.35
CA GLY A 140 -21.89 4.03 28.09
C GLY A 140 -22.54 3.87 26.73
N THR A 141 -22.40 4.87 25.86
CA THR A 141 -22.90 4.87 24.48
C THR A 141 -21.86 4.38 23.46
N SER A 142 -20.62 4.14 23.91
CA SER A 142 -19.55 3.67 23.04
C SER A 142 -19.56 2.15 22.92
N VAL A 143 -19.40 1.66 21.69
CA VAL A 143 -19.34 0.22 21.36
C VAL A 143 -18.04 -0.05 20.62
N ALA A 144 -17.36 -1.15 21.00
CA ALA A 144 -16.21 -1.68 20.28
C ALA A 144 -16.55 -3.09 19.77
N GLU A 145 -16.37 -3.31 18.49
CA GLU A 145 -16.49 -4.61 17.84
C GLU A 145 -15.14 -4.96 17.21
N ILE A 146 -14.63 -6.14 17.52
CA ILE A 146 -13.33 -6.60 17.04
C ILE A 146 -13.51 -8.02 16.48
N ALA A 147 -12.99 -8.25 15.28
CA ALA A 147 -12.87 -9.58 14.70
C ALA A 147 -11.43 -9.82 14.29
N LEU A 148 -10.93 -11.04 14.48
CA LEU A 148 -9.57 -11.41 14.10
C LEU A 148 -9.43 -12.88 13.74
N GLN A 149 -8.45 -13.17 12.87
CA GLN A 149 -8.05 -14.53 12.48
C GLN A 149 -6.56 -14.54 12.14
N TYR A 150 -5.86 -15.63 12.47
CA TYR A 150 -4.48 -15.82 12.07
C TYR A 150 -4.38 -16.64 10.80
N THR A 151 -3.46 -16.24 9.94
CA THR A 151 -3.18 -16.87 8.65
C THR A 151 -1.74 -17.36 8.54
N ASP A 152 -1.41 -18.08 7.49
CA ASP A 152 -0.05 -18.53 7.18
C ASP A 152 0.88 -17.40 6.68
N SER A 153 0.35 -16.21 6.43
CA SER A 153 1.14 -15.02 6.07
C SER A 153 2.14 -14.60 7.16
N TYR A 154 3.13 -13.83 6.79
CA TYR A 154 4.09 -13.19 7.71
C TYR A 154 3.71 -11.73 8.03
N ASP A 155 2.91 -11.10 7.19
CA ASP A 155 2.47 -9.72 7.36
C ASP A 155 1.22 -9.61 8.23
N GLU A 156 1.07 -8.50 8.92
CA GLU A 156 -0.18 -8.12 9.57
C GLU A 156 -1.13 -7.41 8.60
N CYS A 157 -2.43 -7.60 8.81
CA CYS A 157 -3.50 -6.84 8.17
C CYS A 157 -4.48 -6.38 9.24
N VAL A 158 -4.32 -5.15 9.72
CA VAL A 158 -5.20 -4.58 10.75
C VAL A 158 -5.91 -3.37 10.15
N MET A 159 -7.22 -3.46 10.02
CA MET A 159 -8.07 -2.35 9.59
C MET A 159 -8.85 -1.78 10.75
N THR A 160 -8.86 -0.45 10.86
CA THR A 160 -9.47 0.23 11.99
C THR A 160 -10.49 1.27 11.55
N PHE A 161 -11.63 1.31 12.23
CA PHE A 161 -12.76 2.15 11.87
C PHE A 161 -13.34 2.87 13.09
N ALA A 162 -13.71 4.14 12.93
CA ALA A 162 -14.45 4.92 13.91
C ALA A 162 -15.70 5.50 13.24
N ASN A 163 -16.90 5.15 13.72
CA ASN A 163 -18.18 5.53 13.12
C ASN A 163 -18.22 5.23 11.61
N ASN A 164 -17.79 4.03 11.21
CA ASN A 164 -17.69 3.54 9.83
C ASN A 164 -16.70 4.30 8.93
N MET A 165 -15.89 5.20 9.51
CA MET A 165 -14.80 5.88 8.80
C MET A 165 -13.50 5.11 8.99
N ASN A 166 -12.83 4.78 7.90
CA ASN A 166 -11.52 4.12 7.93
C ASN A 166 -10.47 5.09 8.52
N THR A 167 -9.84 4.68 9.60
CA THR A 167 -8.78 5.45 10.27
C THR A 167 -7.41 4.94 9.83
N ILE A 168 -6.97 5.38 8.65
CA ILE A 168 -5.76 4.86 7.98
C ILE A 168 -4.48 5.07 8.82
N GLU A 169 -4.43 6.14 9.63
CA GLU A 169 -3.35 6.43 10.57
C GLU A 169 -3.61 5.82 11.96
N GLY A 170 -4.64 4.98 12.08
CA GLY A 170 -5.00 4.31 13.32
C GLY A 170 -5.59 5.24 14.38
N GLY A 171 -5.04 5.16 15.59
CA GLY A 171 -5.47 5.97 16.74
C GLY A 171 -5.57 5.18 18.03
N THR A 172 -6.32 5.74 18.99
CA THR A 172 -6.43 5.19 20.35
C THR A 172 -7.05 3.79 20.38
N HIS A 173 -8.02 3.49 19.51
CA HIS A 173 -8.65 2.17 19.41
C HIS A 173 -7.67 1.10 18.89
N GLU A 174 -6.84 1.43 17.90
CA GLU A 174 -5.78 0.54 17.44
C GLU A 174 -4.71 0.30 18.52
N THR A 175 -4.28 1.37 19.19
CA THR A 175 -3.35 1.27 20.32
C THR A 175 -3.90 0.37 21.42
N GLY A 176 -5.19 0.51 21.75
CA GLY A 176 -5.88 -0.34 22.72
C GLY A 176 -5.94 -1.81 22.27
N PHE A 177 -6.25 -2.05 20.99
CA PHE A 177 -6.25 -3.39 20.40
C PHE A 177 -4.87 -4.05 20.47
N ARG A 178 -3.82 -3.37 19.98
CA ARG A 178 -2.44 -3.87 19.99
C ARG A 178 -1.94 -4.20 21.39
N SER A 179 -2.23 -3.32 22.37
CA SER A 179 -1.86 -3.53 23.78
C SER A 179 -2.62 -4.70 24.39
N GLY A 180 -3.95 -4.75 24.20
CA GLY A 180 -4.81 -5.80 24.74
C GLY A 180 -4.48 -7.18 24.18
N LEU A 181 -4.24 -7.27 22.86
CA LEU A 181 -3.85 -8.50 22.19
C LEU A 181 -2.54 -9.06 22.73
N THR A 182 -1.51 -8.20 22.82
CA THR A 182 -0.19 -8.60 23.30
C THR A 182 -0.26 -9.08 24.75
N ARG A 183 -1.02 -8.39 25.60
CA ARG A 183 -1.23 -8.78 26.99
C ARG A 183 -1.94 -10.12 27.10
N ALA A 184 -3.10 -10.27 26.42
CA ALA A 184 -3.91 -11.48 26.52
C ALA A 184 -3.14 -12.74 26.10
N ILE A 185 -2.35 -12.67 25.02
CA ILE A 185 -1.55 -13.79 24.53
C ILE A 185 -0.43 -14.15 25.49
N ASN A 186 0.30 -13.16 26.04
CA ASN A 186 1.34 -13.42 27.03
C ASN A 186 0.77 -14.02 28.32
N ASP A 187 -0.29 -13.41 28.87
CA ASP A 187 -0.92 -13.87 30.11
C ASP A 187 -1.44 -15.30 29.99
N TYR A 188 -2.07 -15.65 28.85
CA TYR A 188 -2.50 -17.01 28.59
C TYR A 188 -1.31 -17.95 28.40
N GLY A 189 -0.27 -17.55 27.66
CA GLY A 189 0.91 -18.33 27.41
C GLY A 189 1.63 -18.75 28.70
N HIS A 190 1.79 -17.84 29.67
CA HIS A 190 2.36 -18.13 30.97
C HIS A 190 1.42 -19.01 31.82
N ARG A 191 0.13 -18.67 31.89
CA ARG A 191 -0.86 -19.44 32.66
C ARG A 191 -1.02 -20.88 32.17
N ALA A 192 -0.98 -21.08 30.85
CA ALA A 192 -1.05 -22.42 30.23
C ALA A 192 0.28 -23.17 30.25
N GLY A 193 1.36 -22.59 30.80
CA GLY A 193 2.69 -23.18 30.86
C GLY A 193 3.38 -23.37 29.50
N ILE A 194 2.90 -22.70 28.47
CA ILE A 194 3.49 -22.71 27.11
C ILE A 194 4.71 -21.78 27.09
N LEU A 195 4.62 -20.62 27.74
CA LEU A 195 5.73 -19.72 28.03
C LEU A 195 6.19 -20.00 29.46
N LYS A 196 7.48 -20.23 29.66
CA LYS A 196 8.07 -20.43 30.98
C LYS A 196 8.26 -19.06 31.68
N ASP A 197 8.29 -19.04 33.01
CA ASP A 197 8.55 -17.81 33.78
C ASP A 197 9.92 -17.16 33.46
N SER A 198 10.87 -17.98 32.97
CA SER A 198 12.19 -17.51 32.53
C SER A 198 12.20 -16.93 31.12
N ASP A 199 11.15 -17.19 30.33
CA ASP A 199 11.08 -16.76 28.95
C ASP A 199 10.71 -15.28 28.88
N ARG A 200 11.24 -14.58 27.89
CA ARG A 200 10.81 -13.21 27.62
C ARG A 200 9.39 -13.19 27.10
N ASN A 201 8.62 -12.18 27.47
CA ASN A 201 7.32 -11.93 26.87
C ASN A 201 7.46 -11.75 25.35
N LEU A 202 6.49 -12.28 24.63
CA LEU A 202 6.32 -12.03 23.21
C LEU A 202 6.06 -10.55 22.98
N SER A 203 6.71 -9.95 22.00
CA SER A 203 6.49 -8.55 21.66
C SER A 203 5.22 -8.36 20.82
N GLY A 204 4.85 -7.10 20.62
CA GLY A 204 3.74 -6.76 19.74
C GLY A 204 3.89 -7.31 18.34
N GLU A 205 5.08 -7.23 17.73
CA GLU A 205 5.36 -7.80 16.40
C GLU A 205 5.18 -9.31 16.38
N ASP A 206 5.70 -10.01 17.40
CA ASP A 206 5.62 -11.47 17.45
C ASP A 206 4.17 -11.96 17.43
N VAL A 207 3.29 -11.27 18.17
CA VAL A 207 1.87 -11.66 18.29
C VAL A 207 1.03 -11.22 17.11
N ARG A 208 1.52 -10.33 16.26
CA ARG A 208 0.78 -9.84 15.09
C ARG A 208 1.23 -10.46 13.76
N GLU A 209 2.27 -11.30 13.74
CA GLU A 209 2.69 -12.00 12.52
C GLU A 209 1.55 -12.86 11.98
N GLY A 210 1.10 -12.57 10.75
CA GLY A 210 0.01 -13.26 10.05
C GLY A 210 -1.38 -12.97 10.62
N LEU A 211 -1.54 -11.91 11.39
CA LEU A 211 -2.83 -11.46 11.93
C LEU A 211 -3.64 -10.72 10.86
N CYS A 212 -4.88 -11.16 10.63
CA CYS A 212 -5.92 -10.36 9.97
C CYS A 212 -6.93 -9.92 11.03
N ALA A 213 -7.18 -8.61 11.15
CA ALA A 213 -8.09 -8.08 12.16
C ALA A 213 -8.84 -6.84 11.66
N VAL A 214 -10.07 -6.69 12.13
CA VAL A 214 -10.90 -5.50 11.96
C VAL A 214 -11.31 -5.00 13.34
N VAL A 215 -11.05 -3.72 13.61
CA VAL A 215 -11.42 -3.03 14.83
C VAL A 215 -12.38 -1.90 14.49
N SER A 216 -13.64 -2.02 14.87
CA SER A 216 -14.69 -1.03 14.62
C SER A 216 -15.20 -0.46 15.92
N VAL A 217 -15.15 0.87 16.07
CA VAL A 217 -15.71 1.55 17.24
C VAL A 217 -16.82 2.53 16.83
N LYS A 218 -17.90 2.55 17.62
CA LYS A 218 -19.01 3.48 17.45
C LYS A 218 -19.11 4.34 18.71
N LEU A 219 -19.10 5.66 18.54
CA LEU A 219 -19.12 6.63 19.65
C LEU A 219 -19.84 7.91 19.23
N GLU A 220 -20.53 8.56 20.18
CA GLU A 220 -21.30 9.79 19.91
C GLU A 220 -20.41 10.97 19.53
N ASN A 221 -19.29 11.15 20.24
CA ASN A 221 -18.42 12.30 20.08
C ASN A 221 -17.01 11.87 19.65
N ALA A 222 -16.87 11.50 18.37
CA ALA A 222 -15.59 11.15 17.79
C ALA A 222 -14.68 12.38 17.66
N GLN A 223 -13.49 12.31 18.25
CA GLN A 223 -12.45 13.33 18.16
C GLN A 223 -11.34 12.80 17.26
N PHE A 224 -11.13 13.47 16.13
CA PHE A 224 -10.06 13.13 15.18
C PHE A 224 -8.96 14.17 15.24
N GLU A 225 -7.71 13.76 15.00
CA GLU A 225 -6.56 14.67 15.00
C GLU A 225 -6.54 15.61 13.79
N SER A 226 -7.20 15.24 12.68
CA SER A 226 -7.22 16.02 11.44
C SER A 226 -8.60 16.06 10.79
N GLN A 227 -8.79 16.99 9.83
CA GLN A 227 -10.00 17.10 9.02
C GLN A 227 -10.26 15.85 8.15
N THR A 228 -9.23 15.13 7.77
CA THR A 228 -9.31 13.88 6.99
C THR A 228 -9.89 12.72 7.80
N LYS A 229 -10.01 12.86 9.13
CA LYS A 229 -10.48 11.84 10.08
C LYS A 229 -9.65 10.54 10.04
N ALA A 230 -8.40 10.66 9.65
CA ALA A 230 -7.50 9.53 9.48
C ALA A 230 -7.06 8.89 10.81
N LYS A 231 -7.10 9.65 11.93
CA LYS A 231 -6.63 9.19 13.24
C LYS A 231 -7.58 9.57 14.36
N LEU A 232 -7.99 8.56 15.15
CA LEU A 232 -8.89 8.76 16.30
C LEU A 232 -8.10 9.13 17.57
N GLY A 233 -8.54 10.20 18.27
CA GLY A 233 -7.88 10.75 19.45
C GLY A 233 -8.52 10.41 20.80
N ASN A 234 -9.73 9.85 20.85
CA ASN A 234 -10.49 9.60 22.08
C ASN A 234 -9.78 8.65 23.06
N SER A 235 -9.26 9.11 24.16
CA SER A 235 -8.47 8.31 25.13
C SER A 235 -9.28 7.22 25.85
N ASP A 236 -10.57 7.43 26.07
CA ASP A 236 -11.50 6.49 26.71
C ASP A 236 -11.73 5.23 25.86
N ILE A 237 -11.69 5.37 24.55
CA ILE A 237 -11.82 4.28 23.59
C ILE A 237 -10.64 3.31 23.68
N ARG A 238 -9.43 3.80 23.92
CA ARG A 238 -8.27 2.94 24.17
C ARG A 238 -8.55 1.95 25.30
N THR A 239 -9.06 2.45 26.42
CA THR A 239 -9.35 1.62 27.60
C THR A 239 -10.48 0.61 27.32
N LEU A 240 -11.52 1.04 26.60
CA LEU A 240 -12.63 0.16 26.21
C LEU A 240 -12.12 -1.00 25.34
N VAL A 241 -11.39 -0.70 24.28
CA VAL A 241 -10.87 -1.72 23.35
C VAL A 241 -9.86 -2.63 24.04
N GLU A 242 -8.88 -2.09 24.79
CA GLU A 242 -7.89 -2.88 25.51
C GLU A 242 -8.54 -3.84 26.51
N GLY A 243 -9.51 -3.35 27.29
CA GLY A 243 -10.24 -4.16 28.27
C GLY A 243 -11.08 -5.25 27.58
N THR A 244 -11.76 -4.91 26.50
CA THR A 244 -12.58 -5.87 25.71
C THR A 244 -11.71 -6.99 25.15
N VAL A 245 -10.60 -6.62 24.50
CA VAL A 245 -9.68 -7.62 23.92
C VAL A 245 -9.09 -8.50 25.00
N THR A 246 -8.56 -7.92 26.07
CA THR A 246 -7.90 -8.69 27.15
C THR A 246 -8.86 -9.69 27.79
N SER A 247 -10.09 -9.25 28.12
CA SER A 247 -11.05 -10.13 28.81
C SER A 247 -11.66 -11.18 27.88
N LYS A 248 -12.12 -10.76 26.70
CA LYS A 248 -12.83 -11.67 25.78
C LYS A 248 -11.90 -12.66 25.08
N LEU A 249 -10.68 -12.26 24.78
CA LEU A 249 -9.69 -13.17 24.21
C LEU A 249 -9.21 -14.20 25.24
N ALA A 250 -9.05 -13.80 26.52
CA ALA A 250 -8.75 -14.74 27.59
C ALA A 250 -9.87 -15.78 27.78
N GLU A 251 -11.13 -15.35 27.78
CA GLU A 251 -12.30 -16.24 27.81
C GLU A 251 -12.31 -17.20 26.62
N PHE A 252 -12.11 -16.68 25.40
CA PHE A 252 -12.06 -17.49 24.18
C PHE A 252 -10.94 -18.53 24.21
N PHE A 253 -9.75 -18.19 24.69
CA PHE A 253 -8.63 -19.12 24.76
C PHE A 253 -8.85 -20.26 25.77
N GLU A 254 -9.55 -20.00 26.88
CA GLU A 254 -9.94 -21.06 27.83
C GLU A 254 -10.95 -22.04 27.20
N GLU A 255 -11.88 -21.50 26.40
CA GLU A 255 -12.89 -22.31 25.71
C GLU A 255 -12.29 -23.06 24.49
N ASN A 256 -11.24 -22.52 23.86
CA ASN A 256 -10.65 -23.01 22.62
C ASN A 256 -9.13 -23.21 22.73
N PRO A 257 -8.64 -24.10 23.62
CA PRO A 257 -7.20 -24.24 23.87
C PRO A 257 -6.40 -24.71 22.65
N ALA A 258 -7.01 -25.43 21.71
CA ALA A 258 -6.36 -25.83 20.46
C ALA A 258 -6.04 -24.63 19.56
N VAL A 259 -6.98 -23.68 19.44
CA VAL A 259 -6.78 -22.44 18.67
C VAL A 259 -5.74 -21.55 19.37
N ALA A 260 -5.85 -21.40 20.69
CA ALA A 260 -4.88 -20.65 21.48
C ALA A 260 -3.45 -21.20 21.29
N ARG A 261 -3.30 -22.53 21.24
CA ARG A 261 -2.01 -23.19 20.99
C ARG A 261 -1.44 -22.84 19.62
N VAL A 262 -2.25 -22.89 18.56
CA VAL A 262 -1.83 -22.53 17.19
C VAL A 262 -1.33 -21.09 17.15
N ILE A 263 -2.06 -20.15 17.75
CA ILE A 263 -1.71 -18.73 17.82
C ILE A 263 -0.38 -18.53 18.56
N LEU A 264 -0.22 -19.15 19.73
CA LEU A 264 1.02 -19.08 20.52
C LEU A 264 2.21 -19.70 19.80
N ASP A 265 2.06 -20.87 19.18
CA ASP A 265 3.13 -21.54 18.44
C ASP A 265 3.61 -20.66 17.25
N LYS A 266 2.67 -19.97 16.57
CA LYS A 266 3.01 -19.01 15.52
C LYS A 266 3.78 -17.81 16.08
N ALA A 267 3.28 -17.18 17.14
CA ALA A 267 3.93 -16.03 17.78
C ALA A 267 5.33 -16.38 18.35
N MET A 268 5.50 -17.56 18.96
CA MET A 268 6.81 -18.04 19.41
C MET A 268 7.78 -18.28 18.25
N THR A 269 7.26 -18.75 17.13
CA THR A 269 8.08 -18.97 15.93
C THR A 269 8.53 -17.63 15.34
N ALA A 270 7.65 -16.62 15.30
CA ALA A 270 7.97 -15.26 14.92
C ALA A 270 9.04 -14.66 15.85
N SER A 271 8.89 -14.81 17.18
CA SER A 271 9.84 -14.32 18.17
C SER A 271 11.24 -14.92 17.98
N ARG A 272 11.34 -16.24 17.75
CA ARG A 272 12.61 -16.91 17.48
C ARG A 272 13.28 -16.39 16.18
N ALA A 273 12.49 -16.22 15.13
CA ALA A 273 12.99 -15.69 13.86
C ALA A 273 13.51 -14.26 14.02
N ARG A 274 12.78 -13.39 14.73
CA ARG A 274 13.19 -12.02 15.00
C ARG A 274 14.45 -11.95 15.88
N GLU A 275 14.56 -12.80 16.89
CA GLU A 275 15.79 -12.86 17.71
C GLU A 275 17.00 -13.31 16.88
N ALA A 276 16.82 -14.27 15.97
CA ALA A 276 17.85 -14.68 15.04
C ALA A 276 18.26 -13.53 14.10
N ALA A 277 17.28 -12.78 13.57
CA ALA A 277 17.54 -11.58 12.76
C ALA A 277 18.32 -10.50 13.53
N ARG A 278 17.93 -10.23 14.79
CA ARG A 278 18.64 -9.29 15.67
C ARG A 278 20.08 -9.69 15.91
N LYS A 279 20.32 -10.97 16.22
CA LYS A 279 21.69 -11.51 16.40
C LYS A 279 22.53 -11.39 15.12
N ALA A 280 21.97 -11.69 13.96
CA ALA A 280 22.66 -11.53 12.67
C ALA A 280 23.03 -10.08 12.41
N ARG A 281 22.11 -9.13 12.67
CA ARG A 281 22.36 -7.69 12.54
C ARG A 281 23.44 -7.19 13.50
N GLU A 282 23.40 -7.60 14.77
CA GLU A 282 24.41 -7.23 15.76
C GLU A 282 25.81 -7.77 15.37
N ALA A 283 25.88 -9.00 14.85
CA ALA A 283 27.12 -9.56 14.35
C ALA A 283 27.69 -8.75 13.16
N THR A 284 26.83 -8.38 12.21
CA THR A 284 27.21 -7.54 11.07
C THR A 284 27.66 -6.14 11.52
N ARG A 285 26.94 -5.52 12.46
CA ARG A 285 27.31 -4.21 13.03
C ARG A 285 28.67 -4.26 13.76
N ARG A 286 28.94 -5.32 14.52
CA ARG A 286 30.27 -5.50 15.17
C ARG A 286 31.38 -5.67 14.15
N GLY A 287 31.14 -6.40 13.05
CA GLY A 287 32.07 -6.51 11.94
C GLY A 287 32.37 -5.14 11.29
N ALA A 288 31.31 -4.37 11.00
CA ALA A 288 31.42 -3.04 10.42
C ALA A 288 32.14 -2.02 11.34
N LEU A 289 31.95 -2.12 12.65
CA LEU A 289 32.65 -1.27 13.64
C LEU A 289 34.16 -1.60 13.72
N SER A 290 34.56 -2.86 13.46
CA SER A 290 35.97 -3.25 13.42
C SER A 290 36.70 -2.75 12.15
N GLU A 291 35.95 -2.47 11.07
CA GLU A 291 36.49 -1.94 9.80
C GLU A 291 36.34 -0.41 9.66
N GLY A 292 35.87 0.30 10.68
CA GLY A 292 35.84 1.77 10.74
C GLY A 292 34.77 2.45 9.88
N SER A 293 33.87 1.71 9.22
CA SER A 293 32.76 2.27 8.44
C SER A 293 31.45 1.50 8.71
N SER A 294 30.40 2.22 9.11
CA SER A 294 29.05 1.64 9.27
C SER A 294 28.27 1.54 7.95
N LEU A 295 28.85 2.03 6.86
CA LEU A 295 28.24 2.10 5.54
C LEU A 295 28.60 0.90 4.66
N PRO A 296 27.71 0.50 3.71
CA PRO A 296 28.01 -0.56 2.76
C PRO A 296 29.27 -0.26 1.95
N GLY A 297 30.21 -1.20 1.84
CA GLY A 297 31.47 -1.01 1.13
C GLY A 297 31.35 -0.64 -0.36
N LYS A 298 30.17 -0.89 -0.96
CA LYS A 298 29.87 -0.51 -2.35
C LYS A 298 29.19 0.86 -2.48
N LEU A 299 28.75 1.46 -1.38
CA LEU A 299 28.09 2.77 -1.41
C LEU A 299 29.11 3.86 -1.77
N LYS A 300 28.90 4.51 -2.90
CA LYS A 300 29.60 5.77 -3.22
C LYS A 300 28.79 6.91 -2.62
N ASP A 301 29.03 7.25 -1.35
CA ASP A 301 28.29 8.28 -0.61
C ASP A 301 28.53 9.69 -1.18
N CYS A 302 27.62 10.63 -0.88
CA CYS A 302 27.76 12.04 -1.22
C CYS A 302 28.37 12.86 -0.09
N GLN A 303 28.78 14.09 -0.41
CA GLN A 303 29.45 15.00 0.53
C GLN A 303 28.48 15.72 1.46
N GLU A 304 27.32 16.10 0.92
CA GLU A 304 26.24 16.77 1.66
C GLU A 304 25.62 15.82 2.69
N LYS A 305 25.24 16.35 3.85
CA LYS A 305 24.66 15.57 4.97
C LYS A 305 23.19 15.89 5.24
N SER A 306 22.66 16.97 4.67
CA SER A 306 21.24 17.28 4.76
C SER A 306 20.44 16.34 3.88
N ALA A 307 19.53 15.57 4.45
CA ALA A 307 18.68 14.63 3.71
C ALA A 307 17.91 15.35 2.59
N GLU A 308 17.37 16.53 2.86
CA GLU A 308 16.58 17.31 1.90
C GLU A 308 17.32 17.64 0.60
N LEU A 309 18.65 17.74 0.68
CA LEU A 309 19.50 18.13 -0.45
C LEU A 309 20.15 16.93 -1.14
N THR A 310 19.92 15.70 -0.66
CA THR A 310 20.65 14.52 -1.11
C THR A 310 19.75 13.46 -1.74
N GLU A 311 20.35 12.67 -2.62
CA GLU A 311 19.68 11.66 -3.43
C GLU A 311 20.48 10.36 -3.40
N LEU A 312 19.78 9.21 -3.19
CA LEU A 312 20.36 7.88 -3.27
C LEU A 312 19.83 7.18 -4.53
N TYR A 313 20.73 6.82 -5.44
CA TYR A 313 20.41 5.97 -6.57
C TYR A 313 20.66 4.51 -6.23
N LEU A 314 19.64 3.69 -6.30
CA LEU A 314 19.69 2.23 -6.25
C LEU A 314 19.81 1.75 -7.69
N VAL A 315 21.01 1.32 -8.10
CA VAL A 315 21.34 1.06 -9.51
C VAL A 315 21.48 -0.42 -9.76
N GLU A 316 20.84 -0.91 -10.81
CA GLU A 316 20.95 -2.30 -11.23
C GLU A 316 22.34 -2.64 -11.76
N GLY A 317 23.00 -3.59 -11.11
CA GLY A 317 24.29 -4.12 -11.54
C GLY A 317 25.51 -3.27 -11.22
N ASP A 318 26.66 -3.92 -11.19
CA ASP A 318 27.95 -3.27 -10.90
C ASP A 318 28.43 -2.41 -12.09
N SER A 319 28.09 -2.76 -13.33
CA SER A 319 28.47 -2.02 -14.55
C SER A 319 27.80 -0.65 -14.58
N ALA A 320 26.46 -0.62 -14.58
CA ALA A 320 25.70 0.64 -14.57
C ALA A 320 25.96 1.46 -13.30
N GLY A 321 26.17 0.79 -12.13
CA GLY A 321 26.62 1.45 -10.91
C GLY A 321 28.01 2.08 -11.01
N GLY A 322 28.88 1.52 -11.85
CA GLY A 322 30.18 2.09 -12.20
C GLY A 322 30.04 3.38 -13.00
N THR A 323 29.28 3.32 -14.09
CA THR A 323 28.98 4.46 -14.99
C THR A 323 28.26 5.58 -14.22
N ALA A 324 27.20 5.25 -13.46
CA ALA A 324 26.48 6.22 -12.63
C ALA A 324 27.40 6.86 -11.57
N GLY A 325 28.34 6.08 -11.02
CA GLY A 325 29.33 6.58 -10.07
C GLY A 325 30.37 7.55 -10.66
N GLN A 326 30.58 7.52 -11.98
CA GLN A 326 31.40 8.47 -12.72
C GLN A 326 30.59 9.71 -13.12
N GLY A 327 29.40 9.51 -13.64
CA GLY A 327 28.51 10.59 -14.09
C GLY A 327 27.85 11.41 -12.98
N ARG A 328 27.77 10.90 -11.73
CA ARG A 328 27.07 11.55 -10.61
C ARG A 328 27.66 12.91 -10.22
N ASN A 329 26.85 13.74 -9.58
CA ASN A 329 27.36 14.87 -8.82
C ASN A 329 27.73 14.41 -7.38
N PRO A 330 29.05 14.32 -7.05
CA PRO A 330 29.49 13.81 -5.75
C PRO A 330 29.04 14.64 -4.55
N ARG A 331 28.60 15.89 -4.78
CA ARG A 331 28.15 16.77 -3.71
C ARG A 331 26.87 16.25 -3.06
N TYR A 332 25.88 15.83 -3.85
CA TYR A 332 24.54 15.49 -3.34
C TYR A 332 23.97 14.15 -3.84
N GLN A 333 24.65 13.46 -4.77
CA GLN A 333 24.20 12.17 -5.30
C GLN A 333 25.05 11.02 -4.76
N ALA A 334 24.41 10.06 -4.13
CA ALA A 334 24.99 8.79 -3.68
C ALA A 334 24.54 7.65 -4.61
N ILE A 335 25.42 6.67 -4.84
CA ILE A 335 25.16 5.51 -5.70
C ILE A 335 25.37 4.22 -4.91
N LEU A 336 24.36 3.35 -4.92
CA LEU A 336 24.44 2.00 -4.39
C LEU A 336 24.13 0.99 -5.50
N PRO A 337 25.15 0.30 -6.04
CA PRO A 337 24.95 -0.78 -7.01
C PRO A 337 24.32 -1.99 -6.32
N LEU A 338 23.29 -2.57 -6.95
CA LEU A 338 22.61 -3.77 -6.50
C LEU A 338 23.16 -4.99 -7.25
N ARG A 339 23.32 -6.12 -6.54
CA ARG A 339 23.74 -7.38 -7.16
C ARG A 339 22.54 -8.25 -7.48
N GLY A 340 22.16 -8.26 -8.75
CA GLY A 340 21.08 -9.12 -9.24
C GLY A 340 19.71 -8.83 -8.61
N LYS A 341 18.79 -9.77 -8.75
CA LYS A 341 17.43 -9.66 -8.22
C LYS A 341 17.45 -9.67 -6.69
N VAL A 342 16.83 -8.68 -6.08
CA VAL A 342 16.65 -8.62 -4.62
C VAL A 342 15.61 -9.66 -4.16
N LEU A 343 15.69 -10.03 -2.88
CA LEU A 343 14.77 -10.98 -2.28
C LEU A 343 13.32 -10.47 -2.33
N ASN A 344 12.39 -11.31 -2.74
CA ASN A 344 10.97 -11.02 -2.61
C ASN A 344 10.54 -11.13 -1.14
N VAL A 345 10.34 -9.99 -0.50
CA VAL A 345 10.01 -9.93 0.93
C VAL A 345 8.57 -10.33 1.24
N GLU A 346 7.66 -10.28 0.24
CA GLU A 346 6.28 -10.75 0.41
C GLU A 346 6.20 -12.23 0.80
N LYS A 347 7.21 -13.01 0.40
CA LYS A 347 7.34 -14.45 0.66
C LYS A 347 8.31 -14.78 1.79
N THR A 348 8.75 -13.79 2.57
CA THR A 348 9.97 -13.98 3.35
C THR A 348 9.85 -13.35 4.73
N ARG A 349 10.29 -14.09 5.74
CA ARG A 349 10.38 -13.59 7.11
C ARG A 349 11.47 -12.54 7.29
N LEU A 350 11.27 -11.68 8.27
CA LEU A 350 12.13 -10.54 8.60
C LEU A 350 13.60 -10.96 8.91
N ASP A 351 13.82 -12.14 9.50
CA ASP A 351 15.16 -12.68 9.77
C ASP A 351 15.98 -12.89 8.48
N LYS A 352 15.33 -13.36 7.43
CA LYS A 352 15.94 -13.54 6.11
C LYS A 352 16.16 -12.21 5.39
N VAL A 353 15.32 -11.21 5.65
CA VAL A 353 15.50 -9.85 5.11
C VAL A 353 16.81 -9.25 5.63
N TYR A 354 17.05 -9.27 6.94
CA TYR A 354 18.29 -8.80 7.53
C TYR A 354 19.54 -9.62 7.14
N GLY A 355 19.36 -10.92 6.91
CA GLY A 355 20.44 -11.79 6.42
C GLY A 355 20.73 -11.70 4.93
N ASN A 356 19.92 -10.94 4.17
CA ASN A 356 20.05 -10.89 2.72
C ASN A 356 21.14 -9.92 2.27
N PRO A 357 22.14 -10.38 1.48
CA PRO A 357 23.28 -9.55 1.08
C PRO A 357 22.92 -8.42 0.11
N SER A 358 21.75 -8.44 -0.51
CA SER A 358 21.27 -7.38 -1.40
C SER A 358 20.41 -6.34 -0.68
N LEU A 359 19.62 -6.75 0.33
CA LEU A 359 18.74 -5.84 1.08
C LEU A 359 19.47 -5.12 2.22
N LEU A 360 20.38 -5.79 2.93
CA LEU A 360 21.11 -5.20 4.04
C LEU A 360 21.85 -3.91 3.66
N PRO A 361 22.54 -3.81 2.51
CA PRO A 361 23.15 -2.56 2.06
C PRO A 361 22.13 -1.41 1.84
N ILE A 362 20.92 -1.73 1.35
CA ILE A 362 19.85 -0.75 1.16
C ILE A 362 19.40 -0.21 2.53
N ILE A 363 19.14 -1.09 3.50
CA ILE A 363 18.74 -0.72 4.87
C ILE A 363 19.79 0.19 5.51
N GLN A 364 21.06 -0.18 5.38
CA GLN A 364 22.18 0.60 5.94
C GLN A 364 22.37 1.95 5.24
N ALA A 365 22.21 2.00 3.92
CA ALA A 365 22.34 3.24 3.16
C ALA A 365 21.24 4.24 3.50
N ILE A 366 19.96 3.81 3.55
CA ILE A 366 18.81 4.66 3.89
C ILE A 366 18.91 5.16 5.34
N GLY A 367 19.28 4.29 6.28
CA GLY A 367 19.57 4.66 7.67
C GLY A 367 18.37 4.67 8.62
N CYS A 368 17.14 4.52 8.13
CA CYS A 368 15.91 4.61 8.92
C CYS A 368 15.58 3.35 9.77
N GLY A 369 16.28 2.23 9.55
CA GLY A 369 15.83 0.93 10.05
C GLY A 369 14.64 0.37 9.26
N ILE A 370 14.04 -0.74 9.73
CA ILE A 370 12.85 -1.35 9.12
C ILE A 370 11.90 -1.85 10.21
N GLY A 371 10.60 -2.02 9.86
CA GLY A 371 9.56 -2.49 10.81
C GLY A 371 9.35 -1.53 11.97
N GLU A 372 9.28 -2.04 13.20
CA GLU A 372 9.10 -1.20 14.41
C GLU A 372 10.29 -0.27 14.71
N GLU A 373 11.48 -0.57 14.18
CA GLU A 373 12.66 0.29 14.33
C GLU A 373 12.73 1.40 13.29
N PHE A 374 11.77 1.43 12.36
CA PHE A 374 11.74 2.46 11.33
C PHE A 374 11.53 3.84 11.95
N ASP A 375 12.42 4.75 11.63
CA ASP A 375 12.42 6.13 12.14
C ASP A 375 12.80 7.08 11.00
N ILE A 376 11.78 7.73 10.42
CA ILE A 376 11.94 8.64 9.28
C ILE A 376 12.89 9.80 9.59
N THR A 377 13.01 10.22 10.87
CA THR A 377 13.92 11.31 11.27
C THR A 377 15.38 10.98 11.04
N LYS A 378 15.73 9.70 10.86
CA LYS A 378 17.07 9.21 10.56
C LYS A 378 17.34 9.07 9.05
N LEU A 379 16.41 9.54 8.22
CA LEU A 379 16.56 9.50 6.76
C LEU A 379 17.82 10.23 6.32
N ARG A 380 18.66 9.53 5.54
CA ARG A 380 19.93 10.10 5.06
C ARG A 380 19.82 10.78 3.69
N TYR A 381 18.83 10.42 2.90
CA TYR A 381 18.63 10.94 1.54
C TYR A 381 17.17 11.30 1.30
N GLY A 382 16.90 12.53 0.92
CA GLY A 382 15.54 13.04 0.66
C GLY A 382 14.86 12.42 -0.56
N LYS A 383 15.66 11.87 -1.49
CA LYS A 383 15.13 11.07 -2.61
C LYS A 383 15.83 9.73 -2.70
N ILE A 384 15.04 8.67 -2.81
CA ILE A 384 15.49 7.31 -3.10
C ILE A 384 15.03 7.00 -4.52
N ILE A 385 16.00 6.90 -5.43
CA ILE A 385 15.74 6.79 -6.86
C ILE A 385 16.14 5.39 -7.32
N ILE A 386 15.16 4.61 -7.78
CA ILE A 386 15.38 3.28 -8.33
C ILE A 386 15.70 3.43 -9.81
N MET A 387 16.88 3.00 -10.21
CA MET A 387 17.38 3.09 -11.57
C MET A 387 17.76 1.69 -12.06
N ALA A 388 16.92 1.12 -12.91
CA ALA A 388 17.04 -0.21 -13.49
C ALA A 388 16.83 -0.15 -15.00
N ASP A 389 17.32 -1.16 -15.70
CA ASP A 389 17.21 -1.30 -17.14
C ASP A 389 15.74 -1.22 -17.62
N ALA A 390 15.54 -0.82 -18.86
CA ALA A 390 14.20 -0.68 -19.44
C ALA A 390 13.67 -2.02 -20.02
N ASP A 391 14.09 -3.13 -19.46
CA ASP A 391 13.69 -4.48 -19.86
C ASP A 391 12.80 -5.15 -18.79
N VAL A 392 12.41 -6.40 -19.04
CA VAL A 392 11.56 -7.19 -18.12
C VAL A 392 12.26 -7.50 -16.81
N ASP A 393 13.58 -7.69 -16.80
CA ASP A 393 14.36 -7.97 -15.59
C ASP A 393 14.50 -6.72 -14.73
N GLY A 394 14.77 -5.55 -15.33
CA GLY A 394 14.82 -4.27 -14.64
C GLY A 394 13.43 -3.89 -14.06
N SER A 395 12.36 -4.16 -14.79
CA SER A 395 10.98 -3.98 -14.27
C SER A 395 10.72 -4.89 -13.07
N HIS A 396 11.22 -6.12 -13.08
CA HIS A 396 11.12 -7.04 -11.94
C HIS A 396 11.94 -6.55 -10.74
N ILE A 397 13.14 -6.01 -10.96
CA ILE A 397 13.96 -5.44 -9.87
C ILE A 397 13.27 -4.22 -9.26
N ARG A 398 12.69 -3.33 -10.07
CA ARG A 398 11.91 -2.17 -9.59
C ARG A 398 10.79 -2.62 -8.66
N ILE A 399 9.99 -3.61 -9.04
CA ILE A 399 8.87 -4.06 -8.21
C ILE A 399 9.33 -4.79 -6.96
N LEU A 400 10.43 -5.55 -6.99
CA LEU A 400 10.99 -6.19 -5.80
C LEU A 400 11.49 -5.16 -4.76
N ILE A 401 12.17 -4.10 -5.21
CA ILE A 401 12.60 -3.01 -4.33
C ILE A 401 11.38 -2.25 -3.78
N LEU A 402 10.41 -1.98 -4.63
CA LEU A 402 9.18 -1.29 -4.22
C LEU A 402 8.40 -2.13 -3.20
N THR A 403 8.30 -3.45 -3.39
CA THR A 403 7.70 -4.37 -2.42
C THR A 403 8.41 -4.28 -1.06
N PHE A 404 9.75 -4.26 -1.07
CA PHE A 404 10.53 -4.10 0.15
C PHE A 404 10.27 -2.76 0.85
N LEU A 405 10.28 -1.64 0.12
CA LEU A 405 10.01 -0.32 0.68
C LEU A 405 8.56 -0.22 1.19
N PHE A 406 7.58 -0.72 0.43
CA PHE A 406 6.17 -0.71 0.82
C PHE A 406 5.91 -1.54 2.09
N ARG A 407 6.53 -2.72 2.23
CA ARG A 407 6.31 -3.61 3.38
C ARG A 407 7.06 -3.19 4.64
N HIS A 408 8.27 -2.65 4.50
CA HIS A 408 9.16 -2.43 5.65
C HIS A 408 9.53 -0.96 5.90
N MET A 409 9.27 -0.07 4.95
CA MET A 409 9.60 1.37 5.03
C MET A 409 8.49 2.21 4.38
N ARG A 410 7.22 1.85 4.62
CA ARG A 410 6.04 2.39 3.93
C ARG A 410 5.95 3.91 3.98
N GLN A 411 6.29 4.53 5.12
CA GLN A 411 6.28 5.99 5.30
C GLN A 411 7.15 6.71 4.26
N LEU A 412 8.24 6.08 3.75
CA LEU A 412 9.04 6.67 2.67
C LEU A 412 8.25 6.85 1.37
N VAL A 413 7.31 5.95 1.10
CA VAL A 413 6.45 6.04 -0.09
C VAL A 413 5.33 7.06 0.15
N GLU A 414 4.71 7.03 1.32
CA GLU A 414 3.62 7.93 1.73
C GLU A 414 4.07 9.40 1.74
N GLU A 415 5.26 9.69 2.27
CA GLU A 415 5.84 11.04 2.27
C GLU A 415 6.49 11.44 0.93
N GLY A 416 6.56 10.51 -0.03
CA GLY A 416 6.97 10.78 -1.41
C GLY A 416 8.48 10.90 -1.61
N HIS A 417 9.25 10.11 -0.87
CA HIS A 417 10.70 10.02 -1.01
C HIS A 417 11.15 9.04 -2.10
N VAL A 418 10.25 8.22 -2.66
CA VAL A 418 10.58 7.14 -3.61
C VAL A 418 10.27 7.53 -5.05
N TYR A 419 11.23 7.31 -5.94
CA TYR A 419 11.14 7.66 -7.36
C TYR A 419 11.69 6.55 -8.25
N PHE A 420 11.17 6.47 -9.48
CA PHE A 420 11.80 5.76 -10.58
C PHE A 420 12.54 6.73 -11.48
N ALA A 421 13.79 6.43 -11.81
CA ALA A 421 14.49 7.10 -12.90
C ALA A 421 13.96 6.61 -14.25
N MET A 422 13.76 7.55 -15.17
CA MET A 422 13.29 7.26 -16.52
C MET A 422 14.44 7.55 -17.50
N PRO A 423 15.29 6.55 -17.82
CA PRO A 423 16.33 6.71 -18.83
C PRO A 423 15.71 6.74 -20.24
N PRO A 424 16.37 7.35 -21.23
CA PRO A 424 15.93 7.33 -22.60
C PRO A 424 16.01 5.90 -23.18
N LEU A 425 15.07 5.60 -24.09
CA LEU A 425 15.06 4.32 -24.82
C LEU A 425 15.92 4.37 -26.08
N TYR A 426 16.11 5.54 -26.66
CA TYR A 426 16.77 5.71 -27.94
C TYR A 426 17.81 6.84 -27.91
N ARG A 427 18.93 6.61 -28.62
CA ARG A 427 19.91 7.60 -29.03
C ARG A 427 19.79 7.83 -30.52
N ILE A 428 19.61 9.05 -30.97
CA ILE A 428 19.32 9.43 -32.34
C ILE A 428 20.40 10.39 -32.82
N TYR A 429 21.05 10.05 -33.93
CA TYR A 429 22.17 10.82 -34.48
C TYR A 429 22.19 10.78 -36.01
N LYS A 430 22.86 11.76 -36.62
CA LYS A 430 23.12 11.74 -38.06
C LYS A 430 24.13 10.68 -38.40
N LYS A 431 23.90 9.95 -39.49
CA LYS A 431 24.80 8.91 -39.97
C LYS A 431 26.22 9.44 -40.13
N ASN A 432 27.22 8.74 -39.57
CA ASN A 432 28.61 9.10 -39.47
C ASN A 432 28.98 10.30 -38.55
N HIS A 433 28.03 10.79 -37.77
CA HIS A 433 28.20 11.90 -36.80
C HIS A 433 27.75 11.50 -35.40
N LYS A 434 27.93 10.22 -35.02
CA LYS A 434 27.60 9.74 -33.69
C LYS A 434 28.50 10.43 -32.66
N GLY A 435 27.87 11.01 -31.61
CA GLY A 435 28.54 11.80 -30.59
C GLY A 435 28.54 13.31 -30.87
N GLU A 436 28.04 13.75 -32.04
CA GLU A 436 27.93 15.17 -32.40
C GLU A 436 26.47 15.60 -32.44
N ASN A 437 25.97 16.27 -31.39
CA ASN A 437 24.58 16.71 -31.26
C ASN A 437 23.55 15.55 -31.28
N ASP A 438 23.89 14.46 -30.60
CA ASP A 438 22.95 13.34 -30.42
C ASP A 438 21.72 13.81 -29.64
N ARG A 439 20.57 13.24 -30.02
CA ARG A 439 19.31 13.50 -29.32
C ARG A 439 18.81 12.19 -28.71
N PHE A 440 18.07 12.33 -27.63
CA PHE A 440 17.54 11.19 -26.88
C PHE A 440 16.02 11.19 -26.95
N ALA A 441 15.41 9.98 -27.06
CA ALA A 441 13.97 9.81 -27.03
C ALA A 441 13.56 8.79 -25.96
N PHE A 442 12.46 9.08 -25.30
CA PHE A 442 11.92 8.28 -24.20
C PHE A 442 10.75 7.39 -24.64
N THR A 443 10.17 7.66 -25.81
CA THR A 443 9.07 6.87 -26.41
C THR A 443 9.32 6.67 -27.91
N ASP A 444 8.60 5.72 -28.52
CA ASP A 444 8.65 5.48 -29.97
C ASP A 444 8.16 6.69 -30.75
N GLU A 445 7.09 7.36 -30.30
CA GLU A 445 6.54 8.56 -30.93
C GLU A 445 7.55 9.71 -30.90
N GLU A 446 8.26 9.85 -29.78
CA GLU A 446 9.30 10.88 -29.63
C GLU A 446 10.49 10.60 -30.56
N ARG A 447 10.91 9.34 -30.68
CA ARG A 447 11.93 8.89 -31.64
C ARG A 447 11.54 9.29 -33.06
N ASP A 448 10.34 8.94 -33.50
CA ASP A 448 9.87 9.19 -34.86
C ASP A 448 9.73 10.68 -35.15
N ARG A 449 9.29 11.48 -34.18
CA ARG A 449 9.27 12.94 -34.26
C ARG A 449 10.68 13.52 -34.42
N ILE A 450 11.64 13.09 -33.60
CA ILE A 450 13.02 13.58 -33.64
C ILE A 450 13.68 13.21 -34.97
N ILE A 451 13.46 11.99 -35.49
CA ILE A 451 13.96 11.54 -36.80
C ILE A 451 13.40 12.44 -37.91
N ALA A 452 12.12 12.77 -37.86
CA ALA A 452 11.48 13.66 -38.83
C ALA A 452 12.04 15.10 -38.77
N GLU A 453 12.31 15.61 -37.57
CA GLU A 453 12.89 16.96 -37.36
C GLU A 453 14.32 17.07 -37.87
N ILE A 454 15.17 16.06 -37.64
CA ILE A 454 16.57 16.06 -38.03
C ILE A 454 16.68 15.99 -39.57
N GLY A 455 15.86 15.17 -40.19
CA GLY A 455 15.84 14.96 -41.65
C GLY A 455 17.14 14.34 -42.21
N GLY A 456 17.10 13.82 -43.42
CA GLY A 456 18.26 13.20 -44.06
C GLY A 456 18.53 11.77 -43.56
N SER A 457 19.81 11.37 -43.56
CA SER A 457 20.20 10.01 -43.12
C SER A 457 20.44 10.03 -41.60
N VAL A 458 19.48 9.52 -40.84
CA VAL A 458 19.49 9.43 -39.37
C VAL A 458 19.55 7.97 -38.96
N GLU A 459 20.31 7.68 -37.91
CA GLU A 459 20.35 6.38 -37.23
C GLU A 459 19.81 6.53 -35.82
N ALA A 460 19.09 5.51 -35.32
CA ALA A 460 18.57 5.45 -33.98
C ALA A 460 18.99 4.13 -33.34
N ASP A 461 19.83 4.22 -32.31
CA ASP A 461 20.22 3.07 -31.50
C ASP A 461 19.26 2.93 -30.33
N ARG A 462 18.73 1.73 -30.10
CA ARG A 462 17.94 1.41 -28.92
C ARG A 462 18.86 0.93 -27.79
N TYR A 463 18.80 1.56 -26.63
CA TYR A 463 19.46 1.07 -25.44
C TYR A 463 18.77 -0.18 -24.91
N LYS A 464 19.53 -1.25 -24.68
CA LYS A 464 19.07 -2.48 -24.05
C LYS A 464 19.20 -2.45 -22.53
N GLY A 465 20.11 -1.61 -22.03
CA GLY A 465 20.32 -1.42 -20.61
C GLY A 465 21.19 -0.20 -20.31
N LEU A 466 21.19 0.24 -19.06
CA LEU A 466 21.96 1.37 -18.55
C LEU A 466 23.49 1.21 -18.72
N GLY A 467 23.96 -0.04 -18.81
CA GLY A 467 25.37 -0.33 -19.01
C GLY A 467 25.89 -0.02 -20.41
N GLU A 468 25.01 0.26 -21.38
CA GLU A 468 25.36 0.67 -22.73
C GLU A 468 25.57 2.18 -22.87
N MET A 469 25.09 2.96 -21.87
CA MET A 469 25.27 4.40 -21.82
C MET A 469 26.66 4.73 -21.23
N ASP A 470 27.30 5.77 -21.77
CA ASP A 470 28.49 6.33 -21.13
C ASP A 470 28.09 7.22 -19.93
N ASP A 471 29.08 7.65 -19.17
CA ASP A 471 28.87 8.42 -17.95
C ASP A 471 28.32 9.83 -18.22
N HIS A 472 28.65 10.43 -19.36
CA HIS A 472 28.13 11.72 -19.78
C HIS A 472 26.67 11.61 -20.22
N GLU A 473 26.32 10.61 -21.03
CA GLU A 473 24.95 10.34 -21.46
C GLU A 473 24.02 10.07 -20.29
N LEU A 474 24.45 9.19 -19.39
CA LEU A 474 23.67 8.83 -18.20
C LEU A 474 23.48 10.04 -17.27
N ARG A 475 24.53 10.86 -17.11
CA ARG A 475 24.44 12.11 -16.36
C ARG A 475 23.42 13.06 -16.99
N GLU A 476 23.59 13.38 -18.26
CA GLU A 476 22.80 14.41 -18.94
C GLU A 476 21.32 14.05 -19.03
N THR A 477 21.00 12.79 -19.32
CA THR A 477 19.62 12.35 -19.59
C THR A 477 18.87 11.88 -18.34
N THR A 478 19.59 11.30 -17.35
CA THR A 478 18.94 10.53 -16.27
C THR A 478 19.28 11.03 -14.87
N MET A 479 20.43 11.71 -14.69
CA MET A 479 20.90 12.09 -13.36
C MET A 479 20.89 13.60 -13.10
N ASP A 480 21.06 14.44 -14.12
CA ASP A 480 21.07 15.89 -13.97
C ASP A 480 19.65 16.39 -13.63
N PRO A 481 19.43 17.07 -12.48
CA PRO A 481 18.14 17.60 -12.08
C PRO A 481 17.49 18.54 -13.11
N ALA A 482 18.30 19.17 -13.98
CA ALA A 482 17.79 20.09 -15.00
C ALA A 482 17.09 19.38 -16.17
N ASN A 483 17.49 18.14 -16.49
CA ASN A 483 17.09 17.46 -17.72
C ASN A 483 16.38 16.12 -17.47
N ARG A 484 16.65 15.49 -16.32
CA ARG A 484 16.12 14.15 -16.00
C ARG A 484 14.61 14.15 -15.77
N THR A 485 14.01 13.01 -16.08
CA THR A 485 12.62 12.71 -15.70
C THR A 485 12.61 11.69 -14.55
N LEU A 486 11.93 12.04 -13.46
CA LEU A 486 11.68 11.15 -12.33
C LEU A 486 10.18 10.93 -12.18
N GLN A 487 9.77 9.67 -12.09
CA GLN A 487 8.40 9.29 -11.77
C GLN A 487 8.31 9.06 -10.25
N ARG A 488 7.55 9.91 -9.56
CA ARG A 488 7.29 9.74 -8.13
C ARG A 488 6.35 8.56 -7.90
N VAL A 489 6.67 7.72 -6.93
CA VAL A 489 5.78 6.65 -6.47
C VAL A 489 4.79 7.23 -5.47
N THR A 490 3.50 7.01 -5.70
CA THR A 490 2.41 7.45 -4.83
C THR A 490 1.51 6.28 -4.44
N ILE A 491 0.90 6.37 -3.27
CA ILE A 491 -0.13 5.45 -2.79
C ILE A 491 -1.44 6.21 -2.81
N GLU A 492 -2.33 5.89 -3.76
CA GLU A 492 -3.66 6.51 -3.87
C GLU A 492 -4.68 5.79 -2.99
N ASP A 493 -4.64 4.47 -2.98
CA ASP A 493 -5.44 3.59 -2.13
C ASP A 493 -4.54 2.54 -1.48
N ALA A 494 -4.37 2.66 -0.16
CA ALA A 494 -3.48 1.79 0.59
C ALA A 494 -3.95 0.32 0.62
N MET A 495 -5.26 0.10 0.61
CA MET A 495 -5.85 -1.24 0.62
C MET A 495 -5.69 -1.91 -0.75
N ALA A 496 -5.98 -1.18 -1.82
CA ALA A 496 -5.79 -1.67 -3.19
C ALA A 496 -4.32 -1.97 -3.49
N CYS A 497 -3.39 -1.14 -3.00
CA CYS A 497 -1.94 -1.40 -3.10
C CYS A 497 -1.54 -2.68 -2.37
N ASP A 498 -2.03 -2.88 -1.13
CA ASP A 498 -1.73 -4.06 -0.32
C ASP A 498 -2.24 -5.34 -1.00
N GLU A 499 -3.47 -5.32 -1.51
CA GLU A 499 -4.05 -6.42 -2.31
C GLU A 499 -3.20 -6.73 -3.54
N MET A 500 -2.80 -5.69 -4.29
CA MET A 500 -2.00 -5.86 -5.50
C MET A 500 -0.62 -6.46 -5.22
N PHE A 501 0.07 -6.01 -4.16
CA PHE A 501 1.34 -6.62 -3.75
C PHE A 501 1.16 -8.07 -3.32
N SER A 502 0.14 -8.40 -2.53
CA SER A 502 -0.16 -9.76 -2.12
C SER A 502 -0.50 -10.67 -3.30
N LEU A 503 -1.28 -10.16 -4.26
CA LEU A 503 -1.67 -10.87 -5.47
C LEU A 503 -0.46 -11.16 -6.39
N LEU A 504 0.32 -10.14 -6.72
CA LEU A 504 1.39 -10.25 -7.71
C LEU A 504 2.68 -10.84 -7.14
N MET A 505 3.01 -10.54 -5.88
CA MET A 505 4.27 -10.91 -5.24
C MET A 505 4.12 -12.04 -4.23
N GLY A 506 2.90 -12.40 -3.83
CA GLY A 506 2.60 -13.46 -2.85
C GLY A 506 2.90 -14.88 -3.33
N ASP A 507 2.73 -15.87 -2.44
CA ASP A 507 3.05 -17.28 -2.70
C ASP A 507 2.03 -17.98 -3.61
N LYS A 508 0.78 -17.54 -3.59
CA LYS A 508 -0.30 -18.17 -4.37
C LYS A 508 -0.12 -17.87 -5.86
N VAL A 509 -0.01 -18.93 -6.66
CA VAL A 509 0.21 -18.83 -8.11
C VAL A 509 -1.09 -18.57 -8.85
N GLU A 510 -2.17 -19.24 -8.44
CA GLU A 510 -3.44 -19.24 -9.17
C GLU A 510 -4.09 -17.85 -9.26
N PRO A 511 -4.22 -17.04 -8.17
CA PRO A 511 -4.77 -15.69 -8.28
C PRO A 511 -3.97 -14.80 -9.24
N ARG A 512 -2.64 -14.92 -9.22
CA ARG A 512 -1.74 -14.18 -10.13
C ARG A 512 -1.94 -14.61 -11.58
N ARG A 513 -2.10 -15.92 -11.84
CA ARG A 513 -2.37 -16.44 -13.18
C ARG A 513 -3.68 -15.89 -13.74
N ILE A 514 -4.75 -15.91 -12.94
CA ILE A 514 -6.05 -15.36 -13.32
C ILE A 514 -5.93 -13.87 -13.64
N PHE A 515 -5.25 -13.10 -12.78
CA PHE A 515 -5.03 -11.67 -13.02
C PHE A 515 -4.29 -11.41 -14.33
N ILE A 516 -3.25 -12.19 -14.63
CA ILE A 516 -2.49 -12.05 -15.89
C ILE A 516 -3.37 -12.39 -17.10
N GLU A 517 -4.16 -13.47 -17.05
CA GLU A 517 -5.06 -13.88 -18.13
C GLU A 517 -6.13 -12.81 -18.40
N GLU A 518 -6.74 -12.24 -17.36
CA GLU A 518 -7.76 -11.20 -17.49
C GLU A 518 -7.22 -9.88 -18.04
N ASN A 519 -5.97 -9.52 -17.69
CA ASN A 519 -5.35 -8.27 -18.05
C ASN A 519 -4.37 -8.36 -19.24
N ALA A 520 -4.13 -9.55 -19.80
CA ALA A 520 -3.18 -9.76 -20.90
C ALA A 520 -3.46 -8.88 -22.13
N LYS A 521 -4.72 -8.56 -22.40
CA LYS A 521 -5.14 -7.69 -23.52
C LYS A 521 -4.72 -6.21 -23.37
N PHE A 522 -4.36 -5.80 -22.15
CA PHE A 522 -3.89 -4.43 -21.87
C PHE A 522 -2.37 -4.35 -21.80
N ALA A 523 -1.67 -5.48 -21.95
CA ALA A 523 -0.22 -5.48 -21.91
C ALA A 523 0.32 -4.85 -23.21
N GLU A 524 0.99 -3.71 -23.05
CA GLU A 524 1.72 -3.02 -24.10
C GLU A 524 3.22 -3.32 -23.96
N ASN A 525 3.97 -3.22 -25.04
CA ASN A 525 5.43 -3.40 -25.08
C ASN A 525 5.93 -4.77 -24.57
N LEU A 526 5.26 -5.85 -24.97
CA LEU A 526 5.76 -7.19 -24.76
C LEU A 526 7.02 -7.38 -25.61
N ASP A 527 8.14 -7.66 -24.97
CA ASP A 527 9.38 -8.08 -25.62
C ASP A 527 9.20 -9.54 -26.05
N ILE A 528 8.69 -9.74 -27.28
CA ILE A 528 8.46 -11.06 -27.89
C ILE A 528 9.59 -11.35 -28.89
#